data_7382c7eaf831f5921f4b580b12c30b71
#
_entry.id   7382c7eaf831f5921f4b580b12c30b71
#
_cell.length_a   1.000
_cell.length_b   1.000
_cell.length_c   1.000
_cell.angle_alpha   90.00
_cell.angle_beta   90.00
_cell.angle_gamma   90.00
#
_symmetry.space_group_name_H-M   'P 1'
#
loop_
_entity.id
_entity.type
_entity.pdbx_description
1 polymer ?
#
loop_
_entity_poly.entity_id
_entity_poly.type
_entity_poly.pdbx_seq_one_letter_code
_entity_poly.pdbx_strand_id
1 'polypeptide(L)'
;MGDCRGKILFLHRDVAMNKYPGTACDGWKDDATCLMTLRGSNGAEAQVLLQDEYQYASDEEVGLKIEACMRNLHNVAAEPSSSYRWAISFVSATGLPLGTPEVFAKQVNKFVSEYLKQRRRQMCGIVFMDFVQRPEGLELLDCLIRGNN
;
A
#
# COMPACT_ATOMS: atom_id res chain seq x y z
N MET A 1 -6.02 -16.36 8.07
CA MET A 1 -5.28 -16.46 6.78
C MET A 1 -5.30 -17.86 6.15
N GLY A 2 -5.52 -18.93 6.90
CA GLY A 2 -5.57 -20.31 6.36
C GLY A 2 -6.56 -20.53 5.21
N ASP A 3 -7.74 -19.93 5.30
CA ASP A 3 -8.83 -20.13 4.34
C ASP A 3 -8.62 -19.44 2.98
N CYS A 4 -7.67 -18.48 2.90
CA CYS A 4 -7.32 -17.79 1.66
C CYS A 4 -6.11 -18.39 0.95
N ARG A 5 -5.44 -19.36 1.57
CA ARG A 5 -4.24 -19.99 0.98
C ARG A 5 -4.61 -20.74 -0.30
N GLY A 6 -3.91 -20.46 -1.39
CA GLY A 6 -4.18 -21.05 -2.70
C GLY A 6 -5.39 -20.46 -3.45
N LYS A 7 -5.94 -19.34 -2.96
CA LYS A 7 -7.04 -18.62 -3.62
C LYS A 7 -6.58 -17.27 -4.15
N ILE A 8 -7.22 -16.79 -5.20
CA ILE A 8 -7.07 -15.44 -5.71
C ILE A 8 -8.10 -14.56 -5.00
N LEU A 9 -7.65 -13.49 -4.34
CA LEU A 9 -8.51 -12.46 -3.81
C LEU A 9 -8.72 -11.39 -4.88
N PHE A 10 -9.95 -11.26 -5.34
CA PHE A 10 -10.32 -10.25 -6.33
C PHE A 10 -10.87 -9.02 -5.63
N LEU A 11 -10.14 -7.90 -5.69
CA LEU A 11 -10.58 -6.59 -5.19
C LEU A 11 -11.08 -5.77 -6.37
N HIS A 12 -12.27 -5.18 -6.27
CA HIS A 12 -12.78 -4.30 -7.30
C HIS A 12 -13.18 -2.93 -6.73
N ARG A 13 -12.70 -1.90 -7.38
CA ARG A 13 -12.88 -0.50 -6.99
C ARG A 13 -14.20 0.10 -7.50
N ASP A 14 -14.74 -0.44 -8.59
CA ASP A 14 -15.92 0.10 -9.24
C ASP A 14 -17.21 -0.43 -8.59
N VAL A 15 -18.05 0.49 -8.09
CA VAL A 15 -19.35 0.19 -7.49
C VAL A 15 -20.30 -0.49 -8.50
N ALA A 16 -20.16 -0.20 -9.79
CA ALA A 16 -20.94 -0.86 -10.85
C ALA A 16 -20.61 -2.36 -10.99
N MET A 17 -19.48 -2.80 -10.46
CA MET A 17 -19.01 -4.19 -10.50
C MET A 17 -19.57 -5.06 -9.37
N ASN A 18 -20.46 -4.55 -8.52
CA ASN A 18 -21.09 -5.32 -7.43
C ASN A 18 -21.87 -6.58 -7.89
N LYS A 19 -22.03 -6.75 -9.20
CA LYS A 19 -22.63 -7.95 -9.81
C LYS A 19 -21.63 -9.11 -10.01
N TYR A 20 -20.34 -8.86 -9.83
CA TYR A 20 -19.28 -9.82 -10.06
C TYR A 20 -18.76 -10.40 -8.74
N PRO A 21 -18.30 -11.65 -8.74
CA PRO A 21 -17.72 -12.24 -7.55
C PRO A 21 -16.42 -11.51 -7.19
N GLY A 22 -16.24 -11.22 -5.90
CA GLY A 22 -15.06 -10.52 -5.39
C GLY A 22 -15.37 -9.74 -4.13
N THR A 23 -14.45 -8.87 -3.78
CA THR A 23 -14.57 -8.00 -2.62
C THR A 23 -14.66 -6.55 -3.11
N ALA A 24 -15.74 -5.87 -2.81
CA ALA A 24 -15.91 -4.47 -3.14
C ALA A 24 -15.05 -3.58 -2.23
N CYS A 25 -14.47 -2.54 -2.80
CA CYS A 25 -13.65 -1.55 -2.11
C CYS A 25 -14.43 -0.24 -2.00
N ASP A 26 -15.31 -0.16 -1.01
CA ASP A 26 -16.15 1.01 -0.79
C ASP A 26 -15.33 2.14 -0.16
N GLY A 27 -15.45 3.35 -0.74
CA GLY A 27 -14.77 4.54 -0.25
C GLY A 27 -13.32 4.70 -0.72
N TRP A 28 -12.88 3.91 -1.69
CA TRP A 28 -11.58 4.14 -2.34
C TRP A 28 -11.62 5.46 -3.11
N LYS A 29 -10.93 6.45 -2.59
CA LYS A 29 -10.75 7.75 -3.24
C LYS A 29 -9.51 7.72 -4.11
N ASP A 30 -9.63 8.28 -5.30
CA ASP A 30 -8.51 8.43 -6.23
C ASP A 30 -7.49 9.42 -5.69
N ASP A 31 -6.20 9.13 -5.87
CA ASP A 31 -5.08 9.98 -5.48
C ASP A 31 -5.20 10.51 -4.03
N ALA A 32 -5.45 9.62 -3.07
CA ALA A 32 -5.71 10.02 -1.69
C ALA A 32 -5.29 8.96 -0.67
N THR A 33 -5.06 9.42 0.56
CA THR A 33 -5.02 8.55 1.74
C THR A 33 -6.39 8.57 2.42
N CYS A 34 -7.00 7.40 2.61
CA CYS A 34 -8.32 7.29 3.22
C CYS A 34 -8.52 5.98 3.97
N LEU A 35 -9.58 5.96 4.78
CA LEU A 35 -10.13 4.72 5.32
C LEU A 35 -11.19 4.20 4.34
N MET A 36 -11.05 2.96 3.89
CA MET A 36 -12.03 2.31 3.03
C MET A 36 -12.57 1.05 3.68
N THR A 37 -13.72 0.58 3.19
CA THR A 37 -14.33 -0.66 3.64
C THR A 37 -14.27 -1.71 2.55
N LEU A 38 -13.69 -2.86 2.86
CA LEU A 38 -13.80 -4.06 2.04
C LEU A 38 -15.12 -4.76 2.38
N ARG A 39 -15.92 -5.03 1.37
CA ARG A 39 -17.18 -5.76 1.53
C ARG A 39 -17.17 -7.04 0.71
N GLY A 40 -17.16 -8.15 1.41
CA GLY A 40 -17.23 -9.47 0.81
C GLY A 40 -18.64 -9.81 0.30
N SER A 41 -18.75 -10.72 -0.66
CA SER A 41 -20.03 -11.21 -1.20
C SER A 41 -20.93 -11.87 -0.15
N ASN A 42 -20.38 -12.30 0.97
CA ASN A 42 -21.09 -12.86 2.11
C ASN A 42 -21.57 -11.79 3.14
N GLY A 43 -21.41 -10.52 2.83
CA GLY A 43 -21.74 -9.41 3.71
C GLY A 43 -20.69 -9.10 4.80
N ALA A 44 -19.58 -9.84 4.85
CA ALA A 44 -18.49 -9.52 5.77
C ALA A 44 -17.83 -8.20 5.38
N GLU A 45 -17.51 -7.39 6.39
CA GLU A 45 -16.85 -6.10 6.20
C GLU A 45 -15.52 -6.05 6.95
N ALA A 46 -14.54 -5.39 6.36
CA ALA A 46 -13.26 -5.10 6.98
C ALA A 46 -12.81 -3.69 6.63
N GLN A 47 -12.25 -2.98 7.60
CA GLN A 47 -11.69 -1.65 7.39
C GLN A 47 -10.23 -1.74 6.95
N VAL A 48 -9.86 -0.90 5.99
CA VAL A 48 -8.53 -0.86 5.40
C VAL A 48 -8.04 0.58 5.35
N LEU A 49 -6.83 0.79 5.86
CA LEU A 49 -6.11 2.04 5.62
C LEU A 49 -5.50 1.98 4.23
N LEU A 50 -5.91 2.88 3.36
CA LEU A 50 -5.42 3.01 2.00
C LEU A 50 -4.57 4.26 1.87
N GLN A 51 -3.38 4.13 1.30
CA GLN A 51 -2.56 5.24 0.82
C GLN A 51 -2.33 5.02 -0.68
N ASP A 52 -3.00 5.82 -1.50
CA ASP A 52 -2.99 5.76 -2.97
C ASP A 52 -2.68 7.14 -3.58
N GLU A 53 -1.94 7.99 -2.86
CA GLU A 53 -1.45 9.25 -3.40
C GLU A 53 -0.34 8.97 -4.40
N TYR A 54 -0.56 9.31 -5.68
CA TYR A 54 0.36 8.94 -6.75
C TYR A 54 0.64 10.06 -7.75
N GLN A 55 -0.14 11.15 -7.75
CA GLN A 55 0.06 12.30 -8.64
C GLN A 55 0.77 13.43 -7.91
N TYR A 56 1.94 13.80 -8.40
CA TYR A 56 2.75 14.89 -7.86
C TYR A 56 3.10 15.87 -8.99
N ALA A 57 3.28 17.15 -8.66
CA ALA A 57 3.54 18.18 -9.66
C ALA A 57 4.95 18.10 -10.23
N SER A 58 5.91 17.57 -9.46
CA SER A 58 7.30 17.43 -9.89
C SER A 58 8.05 16.38 -9.07
N ASP A 59 9.25 16.03 -9.52
CA ASP A 59 10.17 15.15 -8.77
C ASP A 59 10.63 15.76 -7.44
N GLU A 60 10.51 17.08 -7.27
CA GLU A 60 10.86 17.75 -6.01
C GLU A 60 9.88 17.40 -4.88
N GLU A 61 8.67 16.95 -5.23
CA GLU A 61 7.64 16.55 -4.27
C GLU A 61 7.77 15.09 -3.79
N VAL A 62 8.83 14.40 -4.16
CA VAL A 62 9.08 13.03 -3.69
C VAL A 62 9.06 12.92 -2.16
N GLY A 63 9.47 13.98 -1.46
CA GLY A 63 9.39 14.08 0.00
C GLY A 63 7.96 13.91 0.53
N LEU A 64 6.97 14.52 -0.13
CA LEU A 64 5.55 14.41 0.23
C LEU A 64 5.07 12.96 0.07
N LYS A 65 5.49 12.30 -1.01
CA LYS A 65 5.18 10.87 -1.21
C LYS A 65 5.77 10.00 -0.11
N ILE A 66 7.02 10.23 0.25
CA ILE A 66 7.69 9.52 1.34
C ILE A 66 6.90 9.71 2.64
N GLU A 67 6.53 10.94 2.98
CA GLU A 67 5.74 11.24 4.18
C GLU A 67 4.39 10.52 4.18
N ALA A 68 3.67 10.49 3.05
CA ALA A 68 2.40 9.79 2.91
C ALA A 68 2.56 8.28 3.18
N CYS A 69 3.57 7.64 2.57
CA CYS A 69 3.88 6.23 2.79
C CYS A 69 4.24 5.96 4.26
N MET A 70 5.12 6.77 4.84
CA MET A 70 5.57 6.62 6.23
C MET A 70 4.44 6.78 7.22
N ARG A 71 3.57 7.77 7.02
CA ARG A 71 2.38 7.99 7.84
C ARG A 71 1.46 6.76 7.81
N ASN A 72 1.20 6.19 6.63
CA ASN A 72 0.35 5.01 6.51
C ASN A 72 0.96 3.80 7.21
N LEU A 73 2.24 3.52 6.97
CA LEU A 73 2.97 2.42 7.62
C LEU A 73 3.03 2.60 9.15
N HIS A 74 3.21 3.83 9.63
CA HIS A 74 3.20 4.13 11.07
C HIS A 74 1.82 3.85 11.68
N ASN A 75 0.75 4.29 11.04
CA ASN A 75 -0.61 4.09 11.52
C ASN A 75 -0.97 2.61 11.61
N VAL A 76 -0.53 1.81 10.64
CA VAL A 76 -0.70 0.34 10.67
C VAL A 76 0.02 -0.29 11.85
N ALA A 77 1.26 0.13 12.10
CA ALA A 77 2.06 -0.39 13.20
C ALA A 77 1.52 -0.01 14.60
N ALA A 78 0.86 1.14 14.69
CA ALA A 78 0.28 1.64 15.94
C ALA A 78 -1.07 0.99 16.28
N GLU A 79 -1.73 0.35 15.31
CA GLU A 79 -3.01 -0.32 15.54
C GLU A 79 -2.83 -1.58 16.41
N PRO A 80 -3.68 -1.81 17.41
CA PRO A 80 -3.65 -3.04 18.18
C PRO A 80 -3.83 -4.25 17.28
N SER A 81 -3.14 -5.34 17.56
CA SER A 81 -3.24 -6.60 16.80
C SER A 81 -4.65 -7.21 16.76
N SER A 82 -5.54 -6.74 17.63
CA SER A 82 -6.97 -7.09 17.66
C SER A 82 -7.85 -6.26 16.72
N SER A 83 -7.35 -5.16 16.18
CA SER A 83 -8.07 -4.43 15.15
C SER A 83 -7.84 -5.15 13.81
N TYR A 84 -8.91 -5.68 13.23
CA TYR A 84 -8.87 -6.33 11.90
C TYR A 84 -8.65 -5.33 10.76
N ARG A 85 -7.87 -4.29 11.00
CA ARG A 85 -7.52 -3.32 9.97
C ARG A 85 -6.37 -3.83 9.14
N TRP A 86 -6.59 -3.81 7.86
CA TRP A 86 -5.54 -4.02 6.87
C TRP A 86 -5.01 -2.68 6.42
N ALA A 87 -3.83 -2.68 5.82
CA ALA A 87 -3.33 -1.53 5.10
C ALA A 87 -2.94 -1.91 3.69
N ILE A 88 -3.16 -0.97 2.79
CA ILE A 88 -2.67 -0.99 1.42
C ILE A 88 -1.87 0.29 1.23
N SER A 89 -0.61 0.14 0.83
CA SER A 89 0.30 1.25 0.58
C SER A 89 0.86 1.14 -0.84
N PHE A 90 0.64 2.17 -1.64
CA PHE A 90 1.30 2.31 -2.94
C PHE A 90 2.54 3.17 -2.74
N VAL A 91 3.72 2.56 -2.84
CA VAL A 91 4.99 3.32 -2.85
C VAL A 91 5.34 3.82 -4.24
N SER A 92 4.57 3.41 -5.25
CA SER A 92 4.62 3.96 -6.61
C SER A 92 4.03 5.35 -6.70
N ALA A 93 4.57 6.18 -7.56
CA ALA A 93 4.04 7.51 -7.87
C ALA A 93 4.59 8.02 -9.20
N THR A 94 4.00 9.11 -9.69
CA THR A 94 4.48 9.83 -10.86
C THR A 94 4.41 11.34 -10.63
N GLY A 95 5.36 12.08 -11.19
CA GLY A 95 5.32 13.54 -11.24
C GLY A 95 4.95 13.99 -12.65
N LEU A 96 3.91 14.80 -12.79
CA LEU A 96 3.51 15.39 -14.08
C LEU A 96 3.93 16.87 -14.12
N PRO A 97 4.40 17.40 -15.28
CA PRO A 97 4.62 16.73 -16.57
C PRO A 97 6.00 16.10 -16.75
N LEU A 98 6.92 16.23 -15.80
CA LEU A 98 8.33 15.90 -15.98
C LEU A 98 8.84 14.75 -15.11
N GLY A 99 8.07 14.31 -14.12
CA GLY A 99 8.47 13.23 -13.22
C GLY A 99 8.22 11.85 -13.83
N THR A 100 9.18 10.95 -13.70
CA THR A 100 9.01 9.56 -14.11
C THR A 100 8.76 8.68 -12.89
N PRO A 101 7.96 7.62 -13.01
CA PRO A 101 7.78 6.64 -11.93
C PRO A 101 9.11 6.07 -11.40
N GLU A 102 10.15 5.98 -12.25
CA GLU A 102 11.47 5.48 -11.85
C GLU A 102 12.17 6.42 -10.85
N VAL A 103 12.05 7.74 -11.02
CA VAL A 103 12.63 8.71 -10.08
C VAL A 103 12.01 8.61 -8.72
N PHE A 104 10.67 8.52 -8.66
CA PHE A 104 9.95 8.30 -7.42
C PHE A 104 10.33 6.95 -6.79
N ALA A 105 10.25 5.86 -7.54
CA ALA A 105 10.54 4.52 -7.04
C ALA A 105 11.94 4.42 -6.43
N LYS A 106 12.96 5.00 -7.08
CA LYS A 106 14.32 4.98 -6.57
C LYS A 106 14.43 5.59 -5.17
N GLN A 107 13.79 6.72 -4.94
CA GLN A 107 13.87 7.43 -3.67
C GLN A 107 12.91 6.84 -2.62
N VAL A 108 11.65 6.61 -2.99
CA VAL A 108 10.63 6.10 -2.07
C VAL A 108 10.98 4.68 -1.60
N ASN A 109 11.36 3.77 -2.51
CA ASN A 109 11.75 2.40 -2.14
C ASN A 109 12.92 2.41 -1.16
N LYS A 110 13.95 3.25 -1.40
CA LYS A 110 15.08 3.40 -0.50
C LYS A 110 14.65 3.86 0.90
N PHE A 111 13.89 4.97 0.99
CA PHE A 111 13.46 5.50 2.29
C PHE A 111 12.57 4.54 3.06
N VAL A 112 11.63 3.88 2.38
CA VAL A 112 10.76 2.89 3.02
C VAL A 112 11.57 1.68 3.51
N SER A 113 12.56 1.21 2.75
CA SER A 113 13.44 0.13 3.20
C SER A 113 14.26 0.51 4.44
N GLU A 114 14.82 1.71 4.47
CA GLU A 114 15.55 2.24 5.63
C GLU A 114 14.66 2.34 6.88
N TYR A 115 13.43 2.80 6.70
CA TYR A 115 12.45 2.83 7.79
C TYR A 115 12.14 1.45 8.35
N LEU A 116 11.89 0.46 7.47
CA LEU A 116 11.59 -0.90 7.89
C LEU A 116 12.76 -1.61 8.55
N LYS A 117 14.00 -1.34 8.14
CA LYS A 117 15.21 -1.86 8.79
C LYS A 117 15.33 -1.46 10.25
N GLN A 118 14.86 -0.27 10.60
CA GLN A 118 14.90 0.23 11.98
C GLN A 118 13.81 -0.39 12.86
N ARG A 119 12.83 -1.08 12.27
CA ARG A 119 11.62 -1.56 12.94
C ARG A 119 11.40 -3.04 12.66
N ARG A 120 12.04 -3.87 13.44
CA ARG A 120 11.88 -5.32 13.33
C ARG A 120 10.44 -5.75 13.62
N ARG A 121 9.89 -6.64 12.77
CA ARG A 121 8.55 -7.25 12.92
C ARG A 121 7.39 -6.27 12.89
N GLN A 122 7.47 -5.28 12.02
CA GLN A 122 6.36 -4.38 11.79
C GLN A 122 5.42 -4.96 10.74
N MET A 123 4.13 -5.03 11.05
CA MET A 123 3.11 -5.32 10.04
C MET A 123 3.02 -4.15 9.05
N CYS A 124 3.19 -4.44 7.77
CA CYS A 124 3.14 -3.42 6.71
C CYS A 124 1.85 -3.50 5.88
N GLY A 125 1.07 -4.58 6.04
CA GLY A 125 -0.06 -4.84 5.16
C GLY A 125 0.37 -5.25 3.75
N ILE A 126 -0.34 -4.75 2.75
CA ILE A 126 -0.03 -4.96 1.33
C ILE A 126 0.72 -3.74 0.82
N VAL A 127 1.87 -3.95 0.22
CA VAL A 127 2.69 -2.89 -0.37
C VAL A 127 2.81 -3.13 -1.87
N PHE A 128 2.36 -2.16 -2.66
CA PHE A 128 2.56 -2.12 -4.11
C PHE A 128 3.74 -1.22 -4.42
N MET A 129 4.68 -1.72 -5.22
CA MET A 129 5.88 -0.97 -5.60
C MET A 129 6.20 -1.13 -7.08
N ASP A 130 6.80 -0.10 -7.65
CA ASP A 130 7.37 -0.12 -8.98
C ASP A 130 8.86 -0.49 -8.92
N PHE A 131 9.40 -0.93 -10.06
CA PHE A 131 10.83 -1.19 -10.26
C PHE A 131 11.46 -2.13 -9.21
N VAL A 132 10.75 -3.20 -8.87
CA VAL A 132 11.19 -4.19 -7.88
C VAL A 132 12.56 -4.80 -8.23
N GLN A 133 12.91 -4.87 -9.51
CA GLN A 133 14.18 -5.42 -10.00
C GLN A 133 15.38 -4.47 -9.83
N ARG A 134 15.16 -3.20 -9.48
CA ARG A 134 16.23 -2.26 -9.17
C ARG A 134 16.78 -2.51 -7.75
N PRO A 135 18.04 -2.08 -7.47
CA PRO A 135 18.64 -2.32 -6.15
C PRO A 135 17.75 -1.87 -4.97
N GLU A 136 17.18 -0.67 -5.04
CA GLU A 136 16.32 -0.13 -4.00
C GLU A 136 15.01 -0.90 -3.86
N GLY A 137 14.46 -1.43 -4.97
CA GLY A 137 13.26 -2.27 -4.97
C GLY A 137 13.54 -3.66 -4.37
N LEU A 138 14.68 -4.27 -4.72
CA LEU A 138 15.11 -5.55 -4.13
C LEU A 138 15.36 -5.41 -2.62
N GLU A 139 15.96 -4.30 -2.19
CA GLU A 139 16.19 -4.02 -0.78
C GLU A 139 14.87 -3.86 -0.01
N LEU A 140 13.91 -3.13 -0.56
CA LEU A 140 12.58 -3.00 0.04
C LEU A 140 11.87 -4.35 0.11
N LEU A 141 11.91 -5.13 -0.96
CA LEU A 141 11.33 -6.48 -0.99
C LEU A 141 11.90 -7.38 0.11
N ASP A 142 13.24 -7.38 0.28
CA ASP A 142 13.90 -8.14 1.34
C ASP A 142 13.45 -7.70 2.73
N CYS A 143 13.32 -6.39 2.97
CA CYS A 143 12.79 -5.86 4.22
C CYS A 143 11.34 -6.33 4.51
N LEU A 144 10.47 -6.31 3.49
CA LEU A 144 9.09 -6.77 3.62
C LEU A 144 8.99 -8.27 3.91
N ILE A 145 9.81 -9.09 3.24
CA ILE A 145 9.84 -10.54 3.47
C ILE A 145 10.34 -10.86 4.88
N ARG A 146 11.41 -10.21 5.33
CA ARG A 146 11.99 -10.44 6.67
C ARG A 146 11.10 -9.92 7.80
N GLY A 147 10.35 -8.85 7.54
CA GLY A 147 9.40 -8.31 8.51
C GLY A 147 8.23 -9.24 8.82
N ASN A 148 7.92 -10.16 7.90
CA ASN A 148 6.84 -11.15 8.05
C ASN A 148 7.27 -12.47 8.72
N ASN A 149 8.56 -12.65 9.03
CA ASN A 149 9.13 -13.78 9.74
C ASN A 149 9.47 -13.41 11.19
#